data_c81fa90183557c3283251dcd232da501
#
_entry.id   c81fa90183557c3283251dcd232da501
#
_cell.length_a   1.000
_cell.length_b   1.000
_cell.length_c   1.000
_cell.angle_alpha   90.00
_cell.angle_beta   90.00
_cell.angle_gamma   90.00
#
_symmetry.space_group_name_H-M   'P 1'
#
loop_
_entity.id
_entity.type
_entity.pdbx_description
1 polymer ?
#
loop_
_entity_poly.entity_id
_entity_poly.type
_entity_poly.pdbx_seq_one_letter_code
_entity_poly.pdbx_strand_id
1 'polypeptide(L)'
;IIYVYFNNISSRITKLMFSFYITYSTLKVQGYNIVIATGKAQWAKVLPHQLVTNDNFKDYNFWSLDLEVTDKERDRLKKEGLRPWHRGGEEETNIFKFLRKEKSSKGKELGPPKVVDANKNAWSNGEIGNGSLVKVSFFTYEHAMTKKAGLGKSLNAIQVVDLVPYEGGAGVNEFDDMGGDLDEL
;
A
#
# COMPACT_ATOMS: atom_id res chain seq x y z
N ILE A 1 18.22 4.76 -28.16
CA ILE A 1 18.91 6.08 -28.24
C ILE A 1 17.83 7.10 -28.55
N ILE A 2 17.44 7.91 -27.58
CA ILE A 2 16.47 9.00 -27.76
C ILE A 2 17.27 10.29 -27.79
N TYR A 3 17.31 10.95 -28.92
CA TYR A 3 17.85 12.30 -29.08
C TYR A 3 16.81 13.31 -28.64
N VAL A 4 17.12 14.11 -27.62
CA VAL A 4 16.34 15.29 -27.25
C VAL A 4 17.03 16.50 -27.88
N TYR A 5 16.36 17.13 -28.84
CA TYR A 5 16.80 18.41 -29.40
C TYR A 5 16.40 19.53 -28.43
N PHE A 6 17.41 20.23 -27.90
CA PHE A 6 17.22 21.53 -27.27
C PHE A 6 17.39 22.62 -28.34
N ASN A 7 16.29 23.30 -28.67
CA ASN A 7 16.38 24.54 -29.39
C ASN A 7 16.45 25.71 -28.40
N ASN A 8 17.58 26.42 -28.51
CA ASN A 8 17.86 27.70 -27.88
C ASN A 8 16.89 28.77 -28.38
N ILE A 9 16.16 29.43 -27.47
CA ILE A 9 15.62 30.78 -27.71
C ILE A 9 15.98 31.65 -26.50
N SER A 10 16.77 32.64 -26.81
CA SER A 10 17.27 33.71 -25.96
C SER A 10 16.18 34.68 -25.49
N SER A 11 16.33 35.09 -24.23
CA SER A 11 15.96 36.38 -23.64
C SER A 11 14.49 36.81 -23.59
N ARG A 12 13.89 36.74 -22.43
CA ARG A 12 13.46 37.89 -21.60
C ARG A 12 12.83 37.40 -20.32
N ILE A 13 13.34 37.92 -19.22
CA ILE A 13 12.97 37.69 -17.85
C ILE A 13 11.50 38.05 -17.64
N THR A 14 10.67 37.09 -17.31
CA THR A 14 9.45 37.33 -16.55
C THR A 14 9.35 36.22 -15.53
N LYS A 15 9.47 36.60 -14.26
CA LYS A 15 9.43 35.78 -13.06
C LYS A 15 8.03 35.18 -12.94
N LEU A 16 7.78 34.04 -13.57
CA LEU A 16 6.61 33.22 -13.31
C LEU A 16 7.03 32.17 -12.29
N MET A 17 6.53 32.33 -11.07
CA MET A 17 6.53 31.30 -10.06
C MET A 17 5.68 30.14 -10.57
N PHE A 18 6.29 29.20 -11.27
CA PHE A 18 5.69 27.88 -11.48
C PHE A 18 5.78 27.12 -10.18
N SER A 19 4.69 27.17 -9.43
CA SER A 19 4.38 26.17 -8.44
C SER A 19 4.33 24.82 -9.16
N PHE A 20 5.42 24.07 -9.09
CA PHE A 20 5.43 22.67 -9.51
C PHE A 20 4.53 21.90 -8.56
N TYR A 21 3.24 21.89 -8.85
CA TYR A 21 2.40 20.78 -8.45
C TYR A 21 2.96 19.57 -9.19
N ILE A 22 3.68 18.73 -8.48
CA ILE A 22 4.01 17.38 -8.94
C ILE A 22 2.68 16.64 -9.04
N THR A 23 2.03 16.75 -10.18
CA THR A 23 0.99 15.84 -10.58
C THR A 23 1.66 14.48 -10.69
N TYR A 24 1.29 13.56 -9.81
CA TYR A 24 1.74 12.19 -9.82
C TYR A 24 1.42 11.59 -11.19
N SER A 25 2.44 11.54 -12.05
CA SER A 25 2.29 10.97 -13.37
C SER A 25 2.15 9.46 -13.26
N THR A 26 1.10 8.94 -13.85
CA THR A 26 0.93 7.51 -14.08
C THR A 26 2.05 7.06 -15.02
N LEU A 27 3.03 6.34 -14.51
CA LEU A 27 4.13 5.79 -15.30
C LEU A 27 3.63 4.51 -15.98
N LYS A 28 3.52 4.52 -17.31
CA LYS A 28 3.21 3.29 -18.08
C LYS A 28 4.48 2.49 -18.27
N VAL A 29 4.58 1.34 -17.63
CA VAL A 29 5.64 0.36 -17.86
C VAL A 29 5.00 -0.90 -18.43
N GLN A 30 5.35 -1.28 -19.66
CA GLN A 30 4.90 -2.50 -20.31
C GLN A 30 3.37 -2.75 -20.31
N GLY A 31 2.56 -1.70 -20.51
CA GLY A 31 1.10 -1.83 -20.57
C GLY A 31 0.37 -1.81 -19.23
N TYR A 32 1.10 -1.68 -18.11
CA TYR A 32 0.51 -1.52 -16.78
C TYR A 32 0.60 -0.07 -16.31
N ASN A 33 -0.47 0.43 -15.73
CA ASN A 33 -0.45 1.72 -15.06
C ASN A 33 0.05 1.53 -13.63
N ILE A 34 1.17 2.20 -13.27
CA ILE A 34 1.64 2.27 -11.89
C ILE A 34 1.01 3.49 -11.25
N VAL A 35 0.36 3.26 -10.13
CA VAL A 35 -0.26 4.31 -9.30
C VAL A 35 0.44 4.33 -7.94
N ILE A 36 0.59 5.52 -7.38
CA ILE A 36 1.11 5.70 -6.03
C ILE A 36 0.01 6.33 -5.18
N ALA A 37 -0.27 5.73 -4.02
CA ALA A 37 -1.16 6.27 -3.00
C ALA A 37 -0.38 6.54 -1.71
N THR A 38 -0.78 7.58 -0.97
CA THR A 38 -0.19 7.94 0.31
C THR A 38 -1.25 7.87 1.41
N GLY A 39 -0.91 7.28 2.53
CA GLY A 39 -1.82 7.15 3.67
C GLY A 39 -1.17 6.47 4.86
N LYS A 40 -1.99 6.14 5.86
CA LYS A 40 -1.60 5.39 7.03
C LYS A 40 -1.77 3.90 6.80
N ALA A 41 -0.73 3.12 7.07
CA ALA A 41 -0.78 1.67 6.98
C ALA A 41 -1.64 1.10 8.10
N GLN A 42 -2.48 0.12 7.76
CA GLN A 42 -3.26 -0.67 8.71
C GLN A 42 -3.08 -2.14 8.34
N TRP A 43 -2.89 -2.99 9.34
CA TRP A 43 -2.80 -4.45 9.18
C TRP A 43 -1.77 -4.88 8.12
N ALA A 44 -0.61 -4.23 8.12
CA ALA A 44 0.44 -4.49 7.14
C ALA A 44 1.06 -5.88 7.36
N LYS A 45 0.91 -6.77 6.36
CA LYS A 45 1.56 -8.08 6.27
C LYS A 45 2.32 -8.13 4.95
N VAL A 46 3.48 -7.50 4.90
CA VAL A 46 4.20 -7.19 3.64
C VAL A 46 5.64 -7.68 3.63
N LEU A 47 6.13 -8.18 4.77
CA LEU A 47 7.46 -8.74 4.88
C LEU A 47 7.47 -10.23 4.45
N PRO A 48 8.61 -10.78 4.03
CA PRO A 48 8.69 -12.16 3.53
C PRO A 48 8.06 -13.19 4.44
N HIS A 49 8.26 -13.08 5.76
CA HIS A 49 7.74 -14.01 6.78
C HIS A 49 6.25 -13.80 7.11
N GLN A 50 5.63 -12.74 6.62
CA GLN A 50 4.23 -12.37 6.88
C GLN A 50 3.27 -12.85 5.78
N LEU A 51 3.66 -13.84 4.99
CA LEU A 51 2.79 -14.43 3.98
C LEU A 51 1.50 -14.96 4.63
N VAL A 52 0.37 -14.47 4.18
CA VAL A 52 -0.94 -14.96 4.61
C VAL A 52 -1.28 -16.19 3.80
N THR A 53 -1.42 -17.31 4.45
CA THR A 53 -1.86 -18.57 3.83
C THR A 53 -3.36 -18.73 3.99
N ASN A 54 -4.01 -19.31 3.00
CA ASN A 54 -5.42 -19.60 3.03
C ASN A 54 -5.64 -21.12 2.93
N ASP A 55 -6.02 -21.73 4.05
CA ASP A 55 -6.19 -23.18 4.15
C ASP A 55 -7.32 -23.71 3.24
N ASN A 56 -8.31 -22.86 2.94
CA ASN A 56 -9.43 -23.22 2.06
C ASN A 56 -9.08 -23.12 0.58
N PHE A 57 -8.06 -22.35 0.23
CA PHE A 57 -7.62 -22.11 -1.15
C PHE A 57 -6.09 -22.18 -1.20
N LYS A 58 -5.54 -23.40 -1.28
CA LYS A 58 -4.09 -23.69 -1.23
C LYS A 58 -3.22 -22.85 -2.19
N ASP A 59 -3.81 -22.32 -3.24
CA ASP A 59 -3.10 -21.48 -4.23
C ASP A 59 -3.36 -19.98 -4.07
N TYR A 60 -3.94 -19.54 -2.95
CA TYR A 60 -4.31 -18.15 -2.74
C TYR A 60 -3.56 -17.53 -1.55
N ASN A 61 -2.25 -17.69 -1.56
CA ASN A 61 -1.38 -17.03 -0.58
C ASN A 61 -1.07 -15.60 -1.06
N PHE A 62 -0.97 -14.67 -0.10
CA PHE A 62 -0.77 -13.27 -0.44
C PHE A 62 -0.12 -12.47 0.69
N TRP A 63 0.50 -11.37 0.33
CA TRP A 63 0.83 -10.25 1.22
C TRP A 63 -0.25 -9.19 1.10
N SER A 64 -0.51 -8.46 2.17
CA SER A 64 -1.58 -7.46 2.20
C SER A 64 -1.21 -6.22 3.00
N LEU A 65 -1.87 -5.12 2.63
CA LEU A 65 -1.84 -3.86 3.33
C LEU A 65 -3.19 -3.17 3.16
N ASP A 66 -3.77 -2.70 4.24
CA ASP A 66 -4.89 -1.78 4.22
C ASP A 66 -4.33 -0.37 4.37
N LEU A 67 -4.71 0.54 3.47
CA LEU A 67 -4.25 1.92 3.46
C LEU A 67 -5.41 2.85 3.77
N GLU A 68 -5.33 3.52 4.90
CA GLU A 68 -6.24 4.58 5.29
C GLU A 68 -5.76 5.91 4.68
N VAL A 69 -6.57 6.51 3.84
CA VAL A 69 -6.22 7.72 3.10
C VAL A 69 -7.06 8.91 3.54
N THR A 70 -6.61 10.12 3.21
CA THR A 70 -7.43 11.33 3.40
C THR A 70 -8.57 11.38 2.38
N ASP A 71 -9.63 12.16 2.64
CA ASP A 71 -10.75 12.35 1.71
C ASP A 71 -10.30 12.81 0.33
N LYS A 72 -9.35 13.74 0.29
CA LYS A 72 -8.77 14.23 -0.97
C LYS A 72 -8.10 13.11 -1.77
N GLU A 73 -7.34 12.25 -1.10
CA GLU A 73 -6.64 11.12 -1.73
C GLU A 73 -7.65 10.04 -2.15
N ARG A 74 -8.68 9.77 -1.33
CA ARG A 74 -9.79 8.89 -1.69
C ARG A 74 -10.45 9.34 -2.99
N ASP A 75 -10.80 10.63 -3.08
CA ASP A 75 -11.50 11.18 -4.24
C ASP A 75 -10.61 11.13 -5.50
N ARG A 76 -9.28 11.32 -5.35
CA ARG A 76 -8.32 11.14 -6.43
C ARG A 76 -8.30 9.68 -6.91
N LEU A 77 -8.18 8.73 -6.00
CA LEU A 77 -8.15 7.30 -6.33
C LEU A 77 -9.46 6.82 -6.97
N LYS A 78 -10.60 7.36 -6.53
CA LYS A 78 -11.92 7.09 -7.15
C LYS A 78 -11.97 7.59 -8.60
N LYS A 79 -11.43 8.78 -8.90
CA LYS A 79 -11.34 9.30 -10.27
C LYS A 79 -10.48 8.42 -11.17
N GLU A 80 -9.50 7.70 -10.60
CA GLU A 80 -8.69 6.69 -11.31
C GLU A 80 -9.39 5.33 -11.45
N GLY A 81 -10.66 5.22 -11.05
CA GLY A 81 -11.47 4.00 -11.18
C GLY A 81 -11.29 3.00 -10.02
N LEU A 82 -10.62 3.39 -8.95
CA LEU A 82 -10.44 2.55 -7.77
C LEU A 82 -11.62 2.70 -6.81
N ARG A 83 -11.90 1.64 -6.08
CA ARG A 83 -12.95 1.67 -5.04
C ARG A 83 -12.36 1.43 -3.67
N PRO A 84 -12.80 2.21 -2.65
CA PRO A 84 -12.52 1.92 -1.26
C PRO A 84 -13.10 0.56 -0.88
N TRP A 85 -12.60 0.00 0.20
CA TRP A 85 -13.15 -1.23 0.74
C TRP A 85 -14.41 -0.93 1.57
N HIS A 86 -15.48 -1.67 1.30
CA HIS A 86 -16.73 -1.58 2.06
C HIS A 86 -16.87 -2.81 2.96
N ARG A 87 -17.10 -2.58 4.24
CA ARG A 87 -17.45 -3.62 5.19
C ARG A 87 -18.96 -3.55 5.43
N GLY A 88 -19.73 -4.31 4.65
CA GLY A 88 -21.16 -4.46 4.93
C GLY A 88 -22.08 -3.32 4.52
N GLY A 89 -21.62 -2.38 3.71
CA GLY A 89 -22.53 -1.65 2.80
C GLY A 89 -23.16 -0.35 3.27
N GLU A 90 -22.73 0.33 4.33
CA GLU A 90 -23.46 1.54 4.74
C GLU A 90 -22.68 2.84 4.64
N GLU A 91 -21.40 2.86 4.87
CA GLU A 91 -20.64 4.09 4.72
C GLU A 91 -19.41 3.90 3.84
N GLU A 92 -19.12 4.91 3.06
CA GLU A 92 -17.90 4.94 2.24
C GLU A 92 -16.68 5.10 3.16
N THR A 93 -15.83 4.06 3.21
CA THR A 93 -14.61 4.10 4.01
C THR A 93 -13.49 4.84 3.28
N ASN A 94 -12.50 5.30 4.02
CA ASN A 94 -11.25 5.83 3.47
C ASN A 94 -10.16 4.76 3.34
N ILE A 95 -10.54 3.48 3.38
CA ILE A 95 -9.61 2.36 3.39
C ILE A 95 -9.55 1.71 2.00
N PHE A 96 -8.34 1.52 1.49
CA PHE A 96 -8.07 0.77 0.27
C PHE A 96 -7.24 -0.46 0.61
N LYS A 97 -7.75 -1.65 0.27
CA LYS A 97 -7.01 -2.90 0.41
C LYS A 97 -6.10 -3.13 -0.77
N PHE A 98 -4.85 -3.43 -0.49
CA PHE A 98 -3.85 -3.81 -1.48
C PHE A 98 -3.37 -5.23 -1.19
N LEU A 99 -3.33 -6.03 -2.23
CA LEU A 99 -2.92 -7.42 -2.16
C LEU A 99 -1.82 -7.69 -3.18
N ARG A 100 -0.84 -8.53 -2.80
CA ARG A 100 0.12 -9.13 -3.72
C ARG A 100 0.05 -10.64 -3.56
N LYS A 101 -0.39 -11.33 -4.61
CA LYS A 101 -0.40 -12.79 -4.62
C LYS A 101 1.02 -13.34 -4.61
N GLU A 102 1.23 -14.47 -3.95
CA GLU A 102 2.48 -15.21 -4.02
C GLU A 102 2.79 -15.66 -5.43
N LYS A 103 1.77 -16.14 -6.15
CA LYS A 103 1.88 -16.62 -7.52
C LYS A 103 0.97 -15.84 -8.47
N SER A 104 1.45 -15.63 -9.68
CA SER A 104 0.62 -15.10 -10.77
C SER A 104 -0.42 -16.11 -11.22
N SER A 105 -1.39 -15.68 -12.04
CA SER A 105 -2.37 -16.59 -12.69
C SER A 105 -1.73 -17.66 -13.60
N LYS A 106 -0.47 -17.47 -14.00
CA LYS A 106 0.32 -18.43 -14.80
C LYS A 106 1.25 -19.30 -13.92
N GLY A 107 1.07 -19.29 -12.59
CA GLY A 107 1.89 -20.07 -11.65
C GLY A 107 3.29 -19.53 -11.37
N LYS A 108 3.68 -18.39 -11.95
CA LYS A 108 4.99 -17.77 -11.67
C LYS A 108 5.00 -17.16 -10.28
N GLU A 109 6.01 -17.46 -9.48
CA GLU A 109 6.25 -16.82 -8.18
C GLU A 109 6.55 -15.34 -8.36
N LEU A 110 5.89 -14.50 -7.56
CA LEU A 110 6.01 -13.05 -7.59
C LEU A 110 6.86 -12.50 -6.44
N GLY A 111 7.00 -13.28 -5.37
CA GLY A 111 7.67 -12.88 -4.14
C GLY A 111 6.96 -11.74 -3.39
N PRO A 112 7.47 -11.35 -2.21
CA PRO A 112 6.91 -10.27 -1.40
C PRO A 112 7.00 -8.91 -2.11
N PRO A 113 6.17 -7.92 -1.72
CA PRO A 113 6.33 -6.57 -2.19
C PRO A 113 7.68 -6.00 -1.73
N LYS A 114 8.26 -5.12 -2.54
CA LYS A 114 9.47 -4.41 -2.15
C LYS A 114 9.14 -3.39 -1.07
N VAL A 115 9.83 -3.45 0.07
CA VAL A 115 9.69 -2.45 1.14
C VAL A 115 10.99 -1.65 1.24
N VAL A 116 10.88 -0.32 1.33
CA VAL A 116 12.00 0.60 1.47
C VAL A 116 11.70 1.65 2.54
N ASP A 117 12.74 2.25 3.10
CA ASP A 117 12.66 3.39 4.01
C ASP A 117 12.36 4.72 3.27
N ALA A 118 12.30 5.82 4.01
CA ALA A 118 12.10 7.17 3.48
C ALA A 118 13.20 7.57 2.47
N ASN A 119 14.41 7.06 2.63
CA ASN A 119 15.57 7.32 1.78
C ASN A 119 15.72 6.32 0.62
N LYS A 120 14.74 5.40 0.47
CA LYS A 120 14.73 4.33 -0.54
C LYS A 120 15.77 3.22 -0.31
N ASN A 121 16.35 3.13 0.87
CA ASN A 121 17.17 1.99 1.25
C ASN A 121 16.30 0.76 1.51
N ALA A 122 16.90 -0.43 1.41
CA ALA A 122 16.20 -1.66 1.74
C ALA A 122 15.70 -1.63 3.20
N TRP A 123 14.47 -2.10 3.42
CA TRP A 123 13.85 -2.10 4.73
C TRP A 123 14.50 -3.09 5.69
N SER A 124 14.82 -2.63 6.91
CA SER A 124 15.46 -3.44 7.96
C SER A 124 14.89 -3.18 9.37
N ASN A 125 13.85 -2.34 9.48
CA ASN A 125 13.37 -1.84 10.78
C ASN A 125 12.22 -2.68 11.40
N GLY A 126 12.10 -3.95 11.01
CA GLY A 126 11.08 -4.82 11.57
C GLY A 126 9.68 -4.62 10.96
N GLU A 127 8.65 -4.94 11.73
CA GLU A 127 7.26 -4.88 11.26
C GLU A 127 6.73 -3.45 11.20
N ILE A 128 5.81 -3.21 10.26
CA ILE A 128 5.19 -1.91 10.07
C ILE A 128 3.91 -1.88 10.92
N GLY A 129 3.92 -1.05 11.96
CA GLY A 129 2.76 -0.90 12.86
C GLY A 129 1.65 -0.06 12.24
N ASN A 130 0.44 -0.22 12.80
CA ASN A 130 -0.73 0.54 12.40
C ASN A 130 -0.50 2.05 12.62
N GLY A 131 -0.92 2.87 11.66
CA GLY A 131 -0.72 4.32 11.68
C GLY A 131 0.58 4.80 11.03
N SER A 132 1.51 3.91 10.65
CA SER A 132 2.72 4.28 9.91
C SER A 132 2.36 5.02 8.62
N LEU A 133 3.01 6.16 8.37
CA LEU A 133 2.83 6.89 7.12
C LEU A 133 3.60 6.21 5.99
N VAL A 134 2.90 5.78 4.95
CA VAL A 134 3.50 5.04 3.84
C VAL A 134 3.07 5.58 2.49
N LYS A 135 3.90 5.34 1.48
CA LYS A 135 3.53 5.44 0.06
C LYS A 135 3.48 4.04 -0.53
N VAL A 136 2.35 3.72 -1.13
CA VAL A 136 2.08 2.41 -1.73
C VAL A 136 2.11 2.55 -3.24
N SER A 137 2.99 1.79 -3.89
CA SER A 137 3.04 1.65 -5.35
C SER A 137 2.31 0.38 -5.74
N PHE A 138 1.40 0.45 -6.70
CA PHE A 138 0.62 -0.68 -7.15
C PHE A 138 0.30 -0.59 -8.65
N PHE A 139 0.02 -1.75 -9.25
CA PHE A 139 -0.47 -1.86 -10.61
C PHE A 139 -1.99 -1.92 -10.62
N THR A 140 -2.60 -1.24 -11.59
CA THR A 140 -4.03 -1.40 -11.86
C THR A 140 -4.25 -2.29 -13.06
N TYR A 141 -5.32 -3.08 -13.03
CA TYR A 141 -5.72 -3.94 -14.13
C TYR A 141 -7.25 -4.04 -14.22
N GLU A 142 -7.74 -4.27 -15.43
CA GLU A 142 -9.15 -4.54 -15.62
C GLU A 142 -9.49 -5.95 -15.14
N HIS A 143 -10.56 -6.07 -14.38
CA HIS A 143 -11.04 -7.37 -13.92
C HIS A 143 -12.11 -7.89 -14.86
N ALA A 144 -11.83 -9.02 -15.53
CA ALA A 144 -12.69 -9.57 -16.57
C ALA A 144 -14.13 -9.92 -16.07
N MET A 145 -14.29 -10.24 -14.78
CA MET A 145 -15.55 -10.73 -14.23
C MET A 145 -16.46 -9.64 -13.64
N THR A 146 -15.98 -8.42 -13.43
CA THR A 146 -16.81 -7.40 -12.78
C THR A 146 -16.56 -5.99 -13.30
N LYS A 147 -17.20 -5.64 -14.42
CA LYS A 147 -17.28 -4.25 -14.87
C LYS A 147 -17.82 -3.30 -13.77
N LYS A 148 -18.50 -3.84 -12.74
CA LYS A 148 -19.05 -3.11 -11.60
C LYS A 148 -18.09 -2.94 -10.43
N ALA A 149 -16.98 -3.70 -10.34
CA ALA A 149 -16.11 -3.73 -9.16
C ALA A 149 -14.95 -2.71 -9.18
N GLY A 150 -14.85 -1.90 -10.24
CA GLY A 150 -13.72 -1.01 -10.44
C GLY A 150 -12.46 -1.76 -10.91
N LEU A 151 -11.32 -1.05 -10.94
CA LEU A 151 -10.04 -1.64 -11.32
C LEU A 151 -9.49 -2.54 -10.21
N GLY A 152 -8.92 -3.67 -10.61
CA GLY A 152 -8.12 -4.50 -9.72
C GLY A 152 -6.82 -3.78 -9.33
N LYS A 153 -6.30 -4.09 -8.13
CA LYS A 153 -5.07 -3.52 -7.58
C LYS A 153 -4.11 -4.63 -7.22
N SER A 154 -2.87 -4.54 -7.67
CA SER A 154 -1.80 -5.47 -7.28
C SER A 154 -0.67 -4.69 -6.62
N LEU A 155 -0.43 -4.96 -5.34
CA LEU A 155 0.63 -4.33 -4.56
C LEU A 155 2.00 -4.61 -5.18
N ASN A 156 2.80 -3.58 -5.36
CA ASN A 156 4.13 -3.68 -5.96
C ASN A 156 5.23 -3.35 -4.96
N ALA A 157 5.17 -2.16 -4.37
CA ALA A 157 6.18 -1.69 -3.43
C ALA A 157 5.59 -0.75 -2.39
N ILE A 158 6.29 -0.63 -1.25
CA ILE A 158 5.92 0.24 -0.14
C ILE A 158 7.15 1.05 0.25
N GLN A 159 6.99 2.37 0.37
CA GLN A 159 7.95 3.25 1.02
C GLN A 159 7.41 3.67 2.37
N VAL A 160 8.09 3.32 3.45
CA VAL A 160 7.76 3.77 4.79
C VAL A 160 8.38 5.15 4.99
N VAL A 161 7.54 6.16 5.17
CA VAL A 161 7.96 7.57 5.33
C VAL A 161 8.17 7.88 6.80
N ASP A 162 7.22 7.44 7.63
CA ASP A 162 7.26 7.60 9.08
C ASP A 162 6.75 6.30 9.72
N LEU A 163 7.58 5.69 10.55
CA LEU A 163 7.31 4.39 11.15
C LEU A 163 6.66 4.56 12.51
N VAL A 164 5.50 3.96 12.69
CA VAL A 164 4.99 3.56 14.00
C VAL A 164 5.47 2.13 14.22
N PRO A 165 6.31 1.86 15.23
CA PRO A 165 6.75 0.49 15.50
C PRO A 165 5.56 -0.43 15.78
N TYR A 166 5.62 -1.66 15.30
CA TYR A 166 4.66 -2.67 15.69
C TYR A 166 5.00 -3.10 17.11
N GLU A 167 4.24 -2.64 18.06
CA GLU A 167 4.22 -3.20 19.41
C GLU A 167 3.46 -4.50 19.29
N GLY A 168 4.20 -5.58 18.97
CA GLY A 168 3.64 -6.93 18.98
C GLY A 168 2.90 -7.09 20.30
N GLY A 169 1.68 -7.59 20.25
CA GLY A 169 0.95 -7.93 21.48
C GLY A 169 1.66 -9.05 22.27
N ALA A 170 2.84 -8.77 22.77
CA ALA A 170 3.31 -9.31 24.01
C ALA A 170 2.27 -8.78 24.98
N GLY A 171 1.30 -9.63 25.33
CA GLY A 171 0.31 -9.26 26.32
C GLY A 171 1.07 -8.63 27.47
N VAL A 172 0.93 -7.35 27.62
CA VAL A 172 1.12 -6.74 28.91
C VAL A 172 0.26 -7.63 29.77
N ASN A 173 0.86 -8.30 30.77
CA ASN A 173 0.09 -9.00 31.75
C ASN A 173 -0.76 -7.92 32.47
N GLU A 174 -1.88 -7.55 31.84
CA GLU A 174 -2.90 -6.68 32.42
C GLU A 174 -3.62 -7.42 33.54
N PHE A 175 -3.30 -8.69 33.68
CA PHE A 175 -3.80 -9.52 34.75
C PHE A 175 -2.74 -9.51 35.86
N ASP A 176 -3.06 -8.86 36.97
CA ASP A 176 -2.31 -9.04 38.21
C ASP A 176 -2.12 -10.53 38.49
N ASP A 177 -0.90 -10.89 38.87
CA ASP A 177 -0.58 -12.24 39.26
C ASP A 177 -1.48 -12.60 40.47
N MET A 178 -2.60 -13.27 40.19
CA MET A 178 -3.51 -13.78 41.25
C MET A 178 -2.90 -14.97 41.97
N GLY A 179 -1.57 -15.01 42.08
CA GLY A 179 -0.79 -15.99 42.85
C GLY A 179 -0.80 -15.76 44.35
N GLY A 180 -1.91 -15.26 44.90
CA GLY A 180 -2.16 -15.12 46.33
C GLY A 180 -3.39 -15.93 46.73
N ASP A 181 -3.17 -16.98 47.46
CA ASP A 181 -4.13 -17.67 48.34
C ASP A 181 -5.54 -17.97 47.79
N LEU A 182 -5.65 -19.03 47.00
CA LEU A 182 -6.92 -19.70 46.75
C LEU A 182 -7.32 -20.68 47.88
N ASP A 183 -6.61 -20.64 49.01
CA ASP A 183 -6.90 -21.55 50.15
C ASP A 183 -7.93 -21.00 51.17
N GLU A 184 -8.52 -19.81 50.88
CA GLU A 184 -9.55 -19.21 51.76
C GLU A 184 -10.88 -18.89 51.06
N LEU A 185 -11.37 -19.77 50.19
CA LEU A 185 -12.78 -19.71 49.75
C LEU A 185 -13.50 -21.02 50.00
#